data_184029c90bf549968a449de78aa513be
#
_entry.id   184029c90bf549968a449de78aa513be
#
_cell.length_a   1.000
_cell.length_b   1.000
_cell.length_c   1.000
_cell.angle_alpha   90.00
_cell.angle_beta   90.00
_cell.angle_gamma   90.00
#
_symmetry.space_group_name_H-M   'P 1'
#
loop_
_entity.id
_entity.type
_entity.pdbx_description
1 polymer ?
#
loop_
_entity_poly.entity_id
_entity_poly.type
_entity_poly.pdbx_seq_one_letter_code
_entity_poly.pdbx_strand_id
1 'polypeptide(L)'
;QLGAKLCEIAPQLSDDLRGVEMAFRPGWDQRETLAAALDKSAQTDKVQGFTRVGPHRADIKLTRDGVLVSEVLSRGQMKLMFVAIKLAQGRLIEALSHRAPLYMIDDLPAELDRSHRAAVCAELGAERQVLLTAVDRGSLEAAWGRHPLELFHVEQGYYLPI
;
A
#
# COMPACT_ATOMS: atom_id res chain seq x y z
N GLN A 1 0.93 12.90 -7.19
CA GLN A 1 1.18 13.04 -5.74
C GLN A 1 1.49 11.68 -5.09
N LEU A 2 0.61 10.66 -5.20
CA LEU A 2 0.86 9.34 -4.61
C LEU A 2 2.15 8.68 -5.14
N GLY A 3 2.38 8.74 -6.45
CA GLY A 3 3.60 8.21 -7.06
C GLY A 3 4.88 8.85 -6.52
N ALA A 4 4.88 10.15 -6.27
CA ALA A 4 6.01 10.84 -5.65
C ALA A 4 6.29 10.29 -4.24
N LYS A 5 5.25 10.12 -3.42
CA LYS A 5 5.38 9.52 -2.08
C LYS A 5 5.86 8.07 -2.13
N LEU A 6 5.40 7.30 -3.11
CA LEU A 6 5.89 5.93 -3.32
C LEU A 6 7.38 5.90 -3.66
N CYS A 7 7.84 6.80 -4.56
CA CYS A 7 9.27 6.91 -4.91
C CYS A 7 10.15 7.30 -3.71
N GLU A 8 9.61 8.03 -2.73
CA GLU A 8 10.31 8.38 -1.49
C GLU A 8 10.42 7.17 -0.54
N ILE A 9 9.33 6.41 -0.38
CA ILE A 9 9.20 5.36 0.65
C ILE A 9 9.74 4.00 0.18
N ALA A 10 9.44 3.61 -1.05
CA ALA A 10 9.78 2.27 -1.53
C ALA A 10 11.27 1.91 -1.38
N PRO A 11 12.24 2.80 -1.72
CA PRO A 11 13.66 2.51 -1.52
C PRO A 11 14.10 2.40 -0.06
N GLN A 12 13.34 2.96 0.89
CA GLN A 12 13.63 2.86 2.32
C GLN A 12 13.22 1.51 2.89
N LEU A 13 12.25 0.84 2.28
CA LEU A 13 11.84 -0.49 2.67
C LEU A 13 12.75 -1.58 2.05
N SER A 14 13.20 -1.38 0.82
CA SER A 14 14.16 -2.27 0.14
C SER A 14 14.75 -1.59 -1.10
N ASP A 15 16.04 -1.79 -1.34
CA ASP A 15 16.70 -1.37 -2.58
C ASP A 15 16.09 -2.03 -3.82
N ASP A 16 15.53 -3.23 -3.69
CA ASP A 16 14.83 -3.94 -4.77
C ASP A 16 13.60 -3.19 -5.30
N LEU A 17 13.04 -2.28 -4.50
CA LEU A 17 11.89 -1.46 -4.89
C LEU A 17 12.29 -0.11 -5.51
N ARG A 18 13.58 0.15 -5.65
CA ARG A 18 14.10 1.37 -6.27
C ARG A 18 13.72 1.44 -7.76
N GLY A 19 13.40 2.65 -8.23
CA GLY A 19 13.07 2.89 -9.63
C GLY A 19 11.66 2.44 -10.05
N VAL A 20 10.80 2.08 -9.09
CA VAL A 20 9.39 1.79 -9.41
C VAL A 20 8.65 3.08 -9.71
N GLU A 21 7.98 3.10 -10.85
CA GLU A 21 7.14 4.19 -11.33
C GLU A 21 5.66 3.83 -11.22
N MET A 22 4.82 4.84 -10.94
CA MET A 22 3.39 4.70 -10.83
C MET A 22 2.68 5.57 -11.87
N ALA A 23 1.85 4.97 -12.70
CA ALA A 23 0.99 5.66 -13.66
C ALA A 23 -0.49 5.36 -13.39
N PHE A 24 -1.30 6.40 -13.29
CA PHE A 24 -2.75 6.27 -13.17
C PHE A 24 -3.39 6.15 -14.55
N ARG A 25 -4.30 5.18 -14.70
CA ARG A 25 -5.14 4.98 -15.88
C ARG A 25 -6.58 5.24 -15.48
N PRO A 26 -7.26 6.26 -16.03
CA PRO A 26 -8.60 6.63 -15.59
C PRO A 26 -9.71 5.65 -16.06
N GLY A 27 -9.38 4.75 -16.98
CA GLY A 27 -10.32 3.78 -17.52
C GLY A 27 -10.96 4.21 -18.85
N TRP A 28 -10.53 5.33 -19.40
CA TRP A 28 -10.86 5.80 -20.76
C TRP A 28 -9.69 6.58 -21.36
N ASP A 29 -9.77 6.91 -22.66
CA ASP A 29 -8.75 7.71 -23.32
C ASP A 29 -8.80 9.17 -22.82
N GLN A 30 -7.72 9.64 -22.19
CA GLN A 30 -7.64 11.00 -21.64
C GLN A 30 -7.67 12.12 -22.69
N ARG A 31 -7.54 11.79 -23.97
CA ARG A 31 -7.67 12.75 -25.08
C ARG A 31 -9.11 13.17 -25.35
N GLU A 32 -10.09 12.47 -24.75
CA GLU A 32 -11.51 12.77 -24.84
C GLU A 32 -12.15 12.90 -23.45
N THR A 33 -13.32 13.53 -23.37
CA THR A 33 -14.07 13.61 -22.11
C THR A 33 -14.71 12.26 -21.79
N LEU A 34 -14.99 12.01 -20.51
CA LEU A 34 -15.70 10.79 -20.08
C LEU A 34 -17.05 10.65 -20.81
N ALA A 35 -17.79 11.75 -20.99
CA ALA A 35 -19.07 11.75 -21.71
C ALA A 35 -18.89 11.27 -23.16
N ALA A 36 -17.92 11.82 -23.89
CA ALA A 36 -17.64 11.40 -25.25
C ALA A 36 -17.20 9.93 -25.34
N ALA A 37 -16.39 9.46 -24.42
CA ALA A 37 -15.96 8.07 -24.35
C ALA A 37 -17.16 7.10 -24.11
N LEU A 38 -18.09 7.49 -23.22
CA LEU A 38 -19.30 6.71 -22.93
C LEU A 38 -20.24 6.69 -24.15
N ASP A 39 -20.49 7.83 -24.79
CA ASP A 39 -21.34 7.93 -26.00
C ASP A 39 -20.79 7.04 -27.12
N LYS A 40 -19.48 7.06 -27.34
CA LYS A 40 -18.79 6.28 -28.36
C LYS A 40 -18.87 4.77 -28.09
N SER A 41 -18.85 4.34 -26.81
CA SER A 41 -18.95 2.92 -26.44
C SER A 41 -20.39 2.42 -26.31
N ALA A 42 -21.39 3.28 -26.22
CA ALA A 42 -22.77 2.99 -25.82
C ALA A 42 -23.43 1.83 -26.61
N GLN A 43 -23.23 1.78 -27.95
CA GLN A 43 -23.82 0.71 -28.76
C GLN A 43 -23.20 -0.64 -28.46
N THR A 44 -21.88 -0.69 -28.30
CA THR A 44 -21.17 -1.93 -27.97
C THR A 44 -21.49 -2.37 -26.54
N ASP A 45 -21.58 -1.44 -25.59
CA ASP A 45 -21.94 -1.69 -24.20
C ASP A 45 -23.35 -2.26 -24.08
N LYS A 46 -24.33 -1.75 -24.87
CA LYS A 46 -25.68 -2.33 -24.94
C LYS A 46 -25.68 -3.78 -25.42
N VAL A 47 -24.87 -4.11 -26.43
CA VAL A 47 -24.78 -5.48 -26.96
C VAL A 47 -24.13 -6.40 -25.95
N GLN A 48 -23.11 -5.92 -25.22
CA GLN A 48 -22.35 -6.72 -24.25
C GLN A 48 -22.99 -6.77 -22.86
N GLY A 49 -23.94 -5.90 -22.54
CA GLY A 49 -24.61 -5.83 -21.25
C GLY A 49 -23.78 -5.20 -20.13
N PHE A 50 -22.63 -4.58 -20.41
CA PHE A 50 -21.80 -3.89 -19.42
C PHE A 50 -21.02 -2.72 -20.04
N THR A 51 -20.69 -1.73 -19.22
CA THR A 51 -19.92 -0.55 -19.63
C THR A 51 -18.42 -0.85 -19.64
N ARG A 52 -17.76 -0.62 -20.79
CA ARG A 52 -16.34 -0.95 -21.00
C ARG A 52 -15.37 0.18 -20.67
N VAL A 53 -15.84 1.42 -20.61
CA VAL A 53 -15.02 2.60 -20.31
C VAL A 53 -15.58 3.35 -19.12
N GLY A 54 -14.72 3.99 -18.34
CA GLY A 54 -15.13 4.82 -17.21
C GLY A 54 -14.34 4.56 -15.92
N PRO A 55 -14.67 5.30 -14.84
CA PRO A 55 -13.90 5.25 -13.58
C PRO A 55 -13.83 3.86 -12.93
N HIS A 56 -14.81 2.99 -13.17
CA HIS A 56 -14.80 1.59 -12.70
C HIS A 56 -13.72 0.73 -13.37
N ARG A 57 -13.13 1.23 -14.46
CA ARG A 57 -11.96 0.65 -15.16
C ARG A 57 -10.66 1.36 -14.81
N ALA A 58 -10.73 2.33 -13.89
CA ALA A 58 -9.52 3.01 -13.45
C ALA A 58 -8.57 2.02 -12.77
N ASP A 59 -7.29 2.19 -13.04
CA ASP A 59 -6.24 1.30 -12.54
C ASP A 59 -4.95 2.07 -12.28
N ILE A 60 -4.06 1.47 -11.48
CA ILE A 60 -2.72 1.95 -11.24
C ILE A 60 -1.73 0.96 -11.85
N LYS A 61 -1.01 1.41 -12.87
CA LYS A 61 0.07 0.65 -13.44
C LYS A 61 1.37 0.95 -12.70
N LEU A 62 2.01 -0.10 -12.17
CA LEU A 62 3.34 -0.04 -11.58
C LEU A 62 4.35 -0.67 -12.55
N THR A 63 5.42 0.05 -12.82
CA THR A 63 6.50 -0.42 -13.70
C THR A 63 7.86 -0.13 -13.08
N ARG A 64 8.87 -0.92 -13.46
CA ARG A 64 10.27 -0.66 -13.22
C ARG A 64 11.02 -0.84 -14.55
N ASP A 65 11.73 0.18 -14.99
CA ASP A 65 12.39 0.21 -16.29
C ASP A 65 11.45 -0.12 -17.47
N GLY A 66 10.18 0.34 -17.36
CA GLY A 66 9.14 0.13 -18.37
C GLY A 66 8.44 -1.24 -18.33
N VAL A 67 8.95 -2.21 -17.52
CA VAL A 67 8.37 -3.55 -17.34
C VAL A 67 7.41 -3.56 -16.14
N LEU A 68 6.33 -4.34 -16.20
CA LEU A 68 5.39 -4.46 -15.07
C LEU A 68 6.10 -5.02 -13.83
N VAL A 69 5.83 -4.45 -12.67
CA VAL A 69 6.42 -4.95 -11.40
C VAL A 69 6.05 -6.40 -11.11
N SER A 70 4.88 -6.86 -11.56
CA SER A 70 4.45 -8.26 -11.44
C SER A 70 5.32 -9.27 -12.22
N GLU A 71 6.09 -8.79 -13.19
CA GLU A 71 6.99 -9.62 -14.01
C GLU A 71 8.42 -9.63 -13.48
N VAL A 72 8.80 -8.60 -12.70
CA VAL A 72 10.19 -8.41 -12.25
C VAL A 72 10.39 -8.56 -10.75
N LEU A 73 9.33 -8.41 -9.94
CA LEU A 73 9.41 -8.56 -8.50
C LEU A 73 9.02 -9.97 -8.06
N SER A 74 9.73 -10.52 -7.08
CA SER A 74 9.34 -11.74 -6.39
C SER A 74 8.06 -11.54 -5.59
N ARG A 75 7.43 -12.64 -5.13
CA ARG A 75 6.23 -12.59 -4.28
C ARG A 75 6.46 -11.79 -2.99
N GLY A 76 7.61 -11.95 -2.35
CA GLY A 76 7.97 -11.20 -1.14
C GLY A 76 8.13 -9.70 -1.42
N GLN A 77 8.81 -9.34 -2.51
CA GLN A 77 8.97 -7.96 -2.96
C GLN A 77 7.62 -7.33 -3.34
N MET A 78 6.70 -8.11 -3.94
CA MET A 78 5.33 -7.64 -4.23
C MET A 78 4.52 -7.33 -2.95
N LYS A 79 4.64 -8.17 -1.91
CA LYS A 79 4.05 -7.88 -0.59
C LYS A 79 4.61 -6.57 0.00
N LEU A 80 5.93 -6.41 -0.06
CA LEU A 80 6.59 -5.20 0.42
C LEU A 80 6.20 -3.96 -0.40
N MET A 81 6.04 -4.11 -1.73
CA MET A 81 5.52 -3.04 -2.60
C MET A 81 4.10 -2.63 -2.20
N PHE A 82 3.24 -3.58 -1.87
CA PHE A 82 1.89 -3.29 -1.36
C PHE A 82 1.96 -2.47 -0.06
N VAL A 83 2.83 -2.85 0.88
CA VAL A 83 3.06 -2.08 2.12
C VAL A 83 3.56 -0.67 1.80
N ALA A 84 4.53 -0.52 0.87
CA ALA A 84 5.04 0.77 0.44
C ALA A 84 3.94 1.70 -0.10
N ILE A 85 3.01 1.16 -0.90
CA ILE A 85 1.85 1.91 -1.42
C ILE A 85 0.95 2.37 -0.27
N LYS A 86 0.67 1.50 0.72
CA LYS A 86 -0.17 1.84 1.88
C LYS A 86 0.47 2.94 2.75
N LEU A 87 1.77 2.86 2.97
CA LEU A 87 2.51 3.91 3.67
C LEU A 87 2.51 5.23 2.88
N ALA A 88 2.70 5.17 1.56
CA ALA A 88 2.61 6.33 0.68
C ALA A 88 1.22 6.98 0.70
N GLN A 89 0.15 6.17 0.72
CA GLN A 89 -1.22 6.67 0.89
C GLN A 89 -1.39 7.38 2.24
N GLY A 90 -0.91 6.79 3.33
CA GLY A 90 -0.97 7.39 4.66
C GLY A 90 -0.24 8.73 4.72
N ARG A 91 0.98 8.81 4.18
CA ARG A 91 1.76 10.07 4.07
C ARG A 91 1.03 11.12 3.22
N LEU A 92 0.38 10.71 2.15
CA LEU A 92 -0.39 11.62 1.31
C LEU A 92 -1.62 12.15 2.05
N ILE A 93 -2.36 11.28 2.76
CA ILE A 93 -3.51 11.67 3.58
C ILE A 93 -3.08 12.66 4.66
N GLU A 94 -2.00 12.36 5.40
CA GLU A 94 -1.44 13.24 6.42
C GLU A 94 -1.10 14.62 5.85
N ALA A 95 -0.44 14.67 4.70
CA ALA A 95 -0.07 15.92 4.04
C ALA A 95 -1.28 16.75 3.59
N LEU A 96 -2.37 16.11 3.16
CA LEU A 96 -3.58 16.79 2.65
C LEU A 96 -4.56 17.16 3.76
N SER A 97 -4.69 16.32 4.79
CA SER A 97 -5.70 16.50 5.86
C SER A 97 -5.12 17.11 7.14
N HIS A 98 -3.81 17.19 7.28
CA HIS A 98 -3.09 17.55 8.51
C HIS A 98 -3.47 16.66 9.71
N ARG A 99 -3.86 15.42 9.43
CA ARG A 99 -4.21 14.40 10.44
C ARG A 99 -3.40 13.14 10.17
N ALA A 100 -2.68 12.67 11.18
CA ALA A 100 -1.96 11.40 11.10
C ALA A 100 -2.97 10.23 11.02
N PRO A 101 -2.82 9.30 10.07
CA PRO A 101 -3.66 8.12 10.01
C PRO A 101 -3.31 7.14 11.14
N LEU A 102 -4.29 6.38 11.61
CA LEU A 102 -4.09 5.19 12.42
C LEU A 102 -3.71 4.03 11.48
N TYR A 103 -2.60 3.36 11.76
CA TYR A 103 -2.21 2.15 11.04
C TYR A 103 -2.64 0.91 11.81
N MET A 104 -3.29 0.00 11.11
CA MET A 104 -3.67 -1.32 11.64
C MET A 104 -2.99 -2.37 10.77
N ILE A 105 -2.12 -3.18 11.37
CA ILE A 105 -1.31 -4.17 10.66
C ILE A 105 -1.52 -5.52 11.34
N ASP A 106 -2.10 -6.43 10.59
CA ASP A 106 -2.38 -7.77 11.06
C ASP A 106 -1.23 -8.71 10.71
N ASP A 107 -0.78 -9.46 11.70
CA ASP A 107 0.25 -10.51 11.63
C ASP A 107 1.52 -10.10 10.86
N LEU A 108 2.06 -8.92 11.16
CA LEU A 108 3.28 -8.40 10.52
C LEU A 108 4.43 -9.43 10.47
N PRO A 109 4.69 -10.26 11.52
CA PRO A 109 5.77 -11.24 11.49
C PRO A 109 5.62 -12.35 10.47
N ALA A 110 4.39 -12.77 10.14
CA ALA A 110 4.15 -13.84 9.17
C ALA A 110 4.28 -13.37 7.72
N GLU A 111 4.09 -12.08 7.47
CA GLU A 111 4.02 -11.54 6.12
C GLU A 111 5.38 -11.08 5.57
N LEU A 112 6.31 -10.68 6.44
CA LEU A 112 7.61 -10.11 6.06
C LEU A 112 8.75 -10.77 6.84
N ASP A 113 9.92 -10.86 6.23
CA ASP A 113 11.14 -11.25 6.93
C ASP A 113 11.60 -10.16 7.93
N ARG A 114 12.60 -10.52 8.74
CA ARG A 114 13.07 -9.65 9.84
C ARG A 114 13.56 -8.29 9.38
N SER A 115 14.27 -8.21 8.26
CA SER A 115 14.86 -6.97 7.75
C SER A 115 13.78 -6.04 7.23
N HIS A 116 12.85 -6.55 6.44
CA HIS A 116 11.73 -5.79 5.91
C HIS A 116 10.75 -5.35 7.00
N ARG A 117 10.50 -6.18 8.03
CA ARG A 117 9.72 -5.77 9.22
C ARG A 117 10.34 -4.56 9.91
N ALA A 118 11.65 -4.61 10.16
CA ALA A 118 12.35 -3.50 10.81
C ALA A 118 12.26 -2.21 9.97
N ALA A 119 12.40 -2.30 8.65
CA ALA A 119 12.26 -1.17 7.74
C ALA A 119 10.84 -0.57 7.76
N VAL A 120 9.81 -1.41 7.75
CA VAL A 120 8.40 -0.97 7.85
C VAL A 120 8.14 -0.29 9.19
N CYS A 121 8.59 -0.88 10.31
CA CYS A 121 8.43 -0.29 11.64
C CYS A 121 9.17 1.05 11.76
N ALA A 122 10.37 1.16 11.20
CA ALA A 122 11.12 2.41 11.17
C ALA A 122 10.40 3.52 10.37
N GLU A 123 9.78 3.15 9.23
CA GLU A 123 9.02 4.10 8.40
C GLU A 123 7.71 4.56 9.08
N LEU A 124 7.07 3.70 9.85
CA LEU A 124 5.91 4.06 10.66
C LEU A 124 6.28 5.10 11.73
N GLY A 125 7.44 4.95 12.36
CA GLY A 125 7.99 5.88 13.36
C GLY A 125 7.21 5.90 14.67
N ALA A 126 7.73 6.63 15.67
CA ALA A 126 7.14 6.73 17.00
C ALA A 126 6.00 7.75 17.12
N GLU A 127 5.82 8.62 16.14
CA GLU A 127 4.85 9.73 16.20
C GLU A 127 3.44 9.33 15.71
N ARG A 128 3.28 8.10 15.19
CA ARG A 128 2.02 7.61 14.65
C ARG A 128 1.43 6.55 15.56
N GLN A 129 0.12 6.56 15.65
CA GLN A 129 -0.58 5.48 16.33
C GLN A 129 -0.63 4.25 15.42
N VAL A 130 -0.09 3.14 15.92
CA VAL A 130 0.00 1.88 15.20
C VAL A 130 -0.54 0.76 16.08
N LEU A 131 -1.45 -0.04 15.56
CA LEU A 131 -1.93 -1.28 16.15
C LEU A 131 -1.33 -2.44 15.35
N LEU A 132 -0.53 -3.26 16.02
CA LEU A 132 0.10 -4.44 15.43
C LEU A 132 -0.43 -5.70 16.10
N THR A 133 -0.76 -6.72 15.32
CA THR A 133 -1.00 -8.07 15.86
C THR A 133 0.15 -9.00 15.51
N ALA A 134 0.39 -9.98 16.35
CA ALA A 134 1.36 -11.05 16.13
C ALA A 134 1.06 -12.23 17.03
N VAL A 135 1.45 -13.42 16.60
CA VAL A 135 1.37 -14.65 17.41
C VAL A 135 2.51 -14.71 18.43
N ASP A 136 3.68 -14.17 18.08
CA ASP A 136 4.89 -14.18 18.90
C ASP A 136 5.33 -12.77 19.31
N ARG A 137 5.36 -12.54 20.62
CA ARG A 137 5.79 -11.27 21.22
C ARG A 137 7.24 -10.91 20.86
N GLY A 138 8.16 -11.88 20.93
CA GLY A 138 9.58 -11.62 20.73
C GLY A 138 9.90 -11.13 19.32
N SER A 139 9.21 -11.66 18.29
CA SER A 139 9.39 -11.20 16.92
C SER A 139 8.82 -9.80 16.69
N LEU A 140 7.74 -9.43 17.41
CA LEU A 140 7.18 -8.09 17.36
C LEU A 140 8.11 -7.06 18.00
N GLU A 141 8.57 -7.32 19.22
CA GLU A 141 9.52 -6.46 19.96
C GLU A 141 10.83 -6.26 19.16
N ALA A 142 11.34 -7.34 18.56
CA ALA A 142 12.55 -7.28 17.74
C ALA A 142 12.39 -6.44 16.47
N ALA A 143 11.19 -6.40 15.90
CA ALA A 143 10.88 -5.58 14.71
C ALA A 143 10.63 -4.10 15.07
N TRP A 144 9.88 -3.86 16.15
CA TRP A 144 9.52 -2.51 16.61
C TRP A 144 10.68 -1.72 17.18
N GLY A 145 11.68 -2.43 17.72
CA GLY A 145 12.92 -1.82 18.23
C GLY A 145 12.72 -1.09 19.56
N ARG A 146 13.22 0.15 19.66
CA ARG A 146 13.20 0.96 20.89
C ARG A 146 12.05 1.97 20.97
N HIS A 147 11.10 1.92 20.05
CA HIS A 147 9.93 2.81 20.11
C HIS A 147 9.02 2.42 21.28
N PRO A 148 8.29 3.38 21.87
CA PRO A 148 7.31 3.09 22.91
C PRO A 148 6.31 2.03 22.44
N LEU A 149 6.03 1.06 23.29
CA LEU A 149 5.18 -0.09 22.99
C LEU A 149 4.33 -0.42 24.20
N GLU A 150 3.03 -0.51 24.00
CA GLU A 150 2.09 -1.09 24.96
C GLU A 150 1.65 -2.45 24.42
N LEU A 151 1.70 -3.46 25.28
CA LEU A 151 1.40 -4.85 24.92
C LEU A 151 0.12 -5.30 25.59
N PHE A 152 -0.71 -5.98 24.81
CA PHE A 152 -1.94 -6.58 25.25
C PHE A 152 -1.96 -8.03 24.79
N HIS A 153 -2.28 -8.95 25.71
CA HIS A 153 -2.59 -10.32 25.35
C HIS A 153 -4.08 -10.45 25.06
N VAL A 154 -4.43 -11.09 23.94
CA VAL A 154 -5.82 -11.33 23.55
C VAL A 154 -6.11 -12.81 23.64
N GLU A 155 -7.03 -13.21 24.52
CA GLU A 155 -7.47 -14.59 24.69
C GLU A 155 -8.99 -14.63 24.81
N GLN A 156 -9.63 -15.51 24.02
CA GLN A 156 -11.10 -15.72 24.02
C GLN A 156 -11.94 -14.43 23.93
N GLY A 157 -11.44 -13.43 23.20
CA GLY A 157 -12.11 -12.14 23.02
C GLY A 157 -11.89 -11.12 24.14
N TYR A 158 -11.11 -11.44 25.15
CA TYR A 158 -10.67 -10.51 26.19
C TYR A 158 -9.24 -10.06 25.94
N TYR A 159 -8.94 -8.82 26.28
CA TYR A 159 -7.57 -8.31 26.27
C TYR A 159 -7.06 -8.07 27.70
N LEU A 160 -5.81 -8.38 27.94
CA LEU A 160 -5.12 -8.21 29.20
C LEU A 160 -3.84 -7.41 28.97
N PRO A 161 -3.57 -6.31 29.69
CA PRO A 161 -2.27 -5.63 29.67
C PRO A 161 -1.18 -6.59 30.16
N ILE A 162 0.00 -6.54 29.55
CA ILE A 162 1.15 -7.38 29.91
C ILE A 162 2.24 -6.51 30.51
#